data_4cb6212b45713ef3b9d6020862f37fbe
#
_entry.id   4cb6212b45713ef3b9d6020862f37fbe
#
_cell.length_a   1.000
_cell.length_b   1.000
_cell.length_c   1.000
_cell.angle_alpha   90.00
_cell.angle_beta   90.00
_cell.angle_gamma   90.00
#
_symmetry.space_group_name_H-M   'P 1'
#
loop_
_entity.id
_entity.type
_entity.pdbx_description
1 polymer ?
#
loop_
_entity_poly.entity_id
_entity_poly.type
_entity_poly.pdbx_seq_one_letter_code
_entity_poly.pdbx_strand_id
1 'polypeptide(L)' 'MKSKNIIITGTSRGIGYELALQFANAGHQVLAISRKTPKELIENQNISCLSIDI' A
#
# COMPACT_ATOMS: atom_id res chain seq x y z
N MET A 1 10.47 9.92 -14.57
CA MET A 1 9.17 10.21 -13.95
C MET A 1 9.33 10.39 -12.45
N LYS A 2 8.75 11.42 -11.89
CA LYS A 2 8.89 11.66 -10.45
C LYS A 2 7.99 10.70 -9.66
N SER A 3 8.51 10.17 -8.58
CA SER A 3 7.70 9.35 -7.69
C SER A 3 6.72 10.24 -6.92
N LYS A 4 5.60 9.66 -6.55
CA LYS A 4 4.57 10.36 -5.81
C LYS A 4 4.32 9.64 -4.49
N ASN A 5 3.75 10.36 -3.53
CA ASN A 5 3.28 9.77 -2.29
C ASN A 5 1.80 9.49 -2.43
N ILE A 6 1.42 8.23 -2.29
CA ILE A 6 0.06 7.78 -2.53
C ILE A 6 -0.47 7.13 -1.27
N ILE A 7 -1.68 7.50 -0.87
CA ILE A 7 -2.35 6.93 0.30
C ILE A 7 -3.52 6.08 -0.18
N ILE A 8 -3.55 4.83 0.25
CA ILE A 8 -4.61 3.91 -0.12
C ILE A 8 -5.19 3.28 1.15
N THR A 9 -6.51 3.36 1.29
CA THR A 9 -7.21 2.71 2.39
C THR A 9 -7.82 1.39 1.90
N GLY A 10 -8.10 0.48 2.83
CA GLY A 10 -8.71 -0.79 2.49
C GLY A 10 -7.80 -1.71 1.69
N THR A 11 -6.51 -1.74 2.04
CA THR A 11 -5.51 -2.47 1.28
C THR A 11 -5.39 -3.94 1.65
N SER A 12 -6.22 -4.44 2.56
CA SER A 12 -6.07 -5.82 3.00
C SER A 12 -6.43 -6.84 1.92
N ARG A 13 -7.25 -6.45 0.95
CA ARG A 13 -7.60 -7.32 -0.17
C ARG A 13 -8.29 -6.51 -1.26
N GLY A 14 -8.52 -7.15 -2.42
CA GLY A 14 -9.28 -6.56 -3.50
C GLY A 14 -8.53 -5.47 -4.24
N ILE A 15 -9.29 -4.46 -4.67
CA ILE A 15 -8.75 -3.41 -5.54
C ILE A 15 -7.68 -2.59 -4.83
N GLY A 16 -7.86 -2.29 -3.55
CA GLY A 16 -6.87 -1.52 -2.78
C GLY A 16 -5.53 -2.23 -2.71
N TYR A 17 -5.56 -3.53 -2.47
CA TYR A 17 -4.35 -4.35 -2.43
C TYR A 17 -3.62 -4.31 -3.79
N GLU A 18 -4.35 -4.53 -4.87
CA GLU A 18 -3.76 -4.51 -6.21
C GLU A 18 -3.17 -3.16 -6.56
N LEU A 19 -3.89 -2.07 -6.24
CA LEU A 19 -3.41 -0.73 -6.53
C LEU A 19 -2.14 -0.42 -5.76
N ALA A 20 -2.06 -0.83 -4.50
CA ALA A 20 -0.86 -0.60 -3.69
C ALA A 20 0.36 -1.23 -4.35
N LEU A 21 0.22 -2.47 -4.80
CA LEU A 21 1.30 -3.16 -5.47
C LEU A 21 1.68 -2.50 -6.79
N GLN A 22 0.69 -2.11 -7.59
CA GLN A 22 0.96 -1.49 -8.88
C GLN A 22 1.69 -0.16 -8.73
N PHE A 23 1.25 0.69 -7.80
CA PHE A 23 1.92 1.97 -7.59
C PHE A 23 3.32 1.77 -7.02
N ALA A 24 3.50 0.83 -6.11
CA ALA A 24 4.81 0.56 -5.55
C ALA A 24 5.76 0.05 -6.63
N ASN A 25 5.28 -0.83 -7.51
CA ASN A 25 6.10 -1.35 -8.60
C ASN A 25 6.44 -0.28 -9.63
N ALA A 26 5.62 0.77 -9.71
CA ALA A 26 5.91 1.90 -10.60
C ALA A 26 6.90 2.89 -9.98
N GLY A 27 7.36 2.64 -8.77
CA GLY A 27 8.35 3.50 -8.12
C GLY A 27 7.77 4.57 -7.21
N HIS A 28 6.46 4.53 -6.95
CA HIS A 28 5.84 5.49 -6.04
C HIS A 28 5.94 5.01 -4.60
N GLN A 29 5.89 5.94 -3.66
CA GLN A 29 5.80 5.63 -2.24
C GLN A 29 4.33 5.51 -1.87
N VAL A 30 3.95 4.38 -1.28
CA VAL A 30 2.56 4.10 -0.95
C VAL A 30 2.39 3.97 0.55
N LEU A 31 1.40 4.66 1.11
CA LEU A 31 0.95 4.43 2.49
C LEU A 31 -0.32 3.61 2.44
N ALA A 32 -0.22 2.38 2.89
CA ALA A 32 -1.34 1.44 2.87
C ALA A 32 -1.98 1.40 4.27
N ILE A 33 -3.26 1.71 4.34
CA ILE A 33 -4.01 1.76 5.59
C ILE A 33 -5.09 0.68 5.57
N SER A 34 -5.07 -0.20 6.55
CA SER A 34 -6.07 -1.25 6.66
C SER A 34 -6.11 -1.78 8.09
N ARG A 35 -7.14 -2.58 8.39
CA ARG A 35 -7.21 -3.21 9.71
C ARG A 35 -6.20 -4.34 9.83
N LYS A 36 -6.02 -5.10 8.76
CA LYS A 36 -5.00 -6.14 8.68
C LYS A 36 -4.16 -5.90 7.45
N THR A 37 -2.85 -5.91 7.63
CA THR A 37 -1.95 -5.65 6.52
C THR A 37 -1.43 -6.97 5.97
N PRO A 38 -1.64 -7.24 4.66
CA PRO A 38 -1.07 -8.43 4.04
C PRO A 38 0.45 -8.42 4.11
N LYS A 39 1.01 -9.60 4.29
CA LYS A 39 2.45 -9.74 4.43
C LYS A 39 3.19 -9.20 3.20
N GLU A 40 2.63 -9.40 2.03
CA GLU A 40 3.23 -8.95 0.78
C GLU A 40 3.41 -7.43 0.73
N LEU A 41 2.48 -6.70 1.36
CA LEU A 41 2.60 -5.25 1.43
C LEU A 41 3.66 -4.83 2.45
N ILE A 42 3.73 -5.54 3.57
CA ILE A 42 4.72 -5.23 4.61
C ILE A 42 6.14 -5.42 4.08
N GLU A 43 6.35 -6.42 3.26
CA GLU A 43 7.67 -6.73 2.73
C GLU A 43 8.11 -5.83 1.59
N ASN A 44 7.21 -5.00 1.07
CA ASN A 44 7.53 -4.13 -0.07
C ASN A 44 8.19 -2.85 0.43
N GLN A 45 9.39 -2.56 -0.09
CA GLN A 45 10.18 -1.41 0.34
C GLN A 45 9.50 -0.07 0.03
N ASN A 46 8.65 -0.04 -0.98
CA ASN A 46 7.98 1.18 -1.39
C ASN A 46 6.62 1.38 -0.72
N ILE A 47 6.24 0.45 0.17
CA ILE A 47 4.96 0.53 0.86
C ILE A 47 5.20 0.66 2.35
N SER A 48 4.64 1.72 2.92
CA SER A 48 4.55 1.87 4.37
C SER A 48 3.16 1.45 4.81
N CYS A 49 3.07 0.66 5.85
CA CYS A 49 1.79 0.10 6.28
C CYS A 49 1.38 0.69 7.62
N LEU A 50 0.12 1.06 7.72
CA LEU A 50 -0.45 1.56 8.94
C LEU A 50 -1.69 0.72 9.26
N SER A 51 -1.67 0.05 10.39
CA SER A 51 -2.77 -0.80 10.81
C SER A 51 -3.67 -0.02 11.75
N ILE A 52 -4.89 0.26 11.31
CA ILE A 52 -5.85 1.02 12.09
C ILE A 52 -7.17 0.25 12.10
N ASP A 53 -7.72 0.09 13.29
CA ASP A 53 -9.04 -0.49 13.46
C ASP A 53 -10.07 0.62 13.41
N ILE A 54 -10.70 0.73 12.27
CA ILE A 54 -11.68 1.78 12.03
C ILE A 54 -13.07 1.30 12.38
#